data_e6cc185fd7c953af89940bd93086b9a5
#
_entry.id   e6cc185fd7c953af89940bd93086b9a5
#
_cell.length_a   1.000
_cell.length_b   1.000
_cell.length_c   1.000
_cell.angle_alpha   90.00
_cell.angle_beta   90.00
_cell.angle_gamma   90.00
#
_symmetry.space_group_name_H-M   'P 1'
#
loop_
_entity.id
_entity.type
_entity.pdbx_description
1 polymer ?
#
loop_
_entity_poly.entity_id
_entity_poly.type
_entity_poly.pdbx_seq_one_letter_code
_entity_poly.pdbx_strand_id
1 'polypeptide(L)'
;MYKRFYWYRSGVTNTMKQALKDIYDSSMKLSFLKKGDTILDIGANDGTLLKYFKLKGYKTIGCEPAKNLTKELKKNCDYVLSDFWNYKNLNNILIKNKIDKPKLITAIGMFYDLEDPSKFISDAAQALDKDGVFIAQLMCLEDMIKKNDLGNICHEHLEFYSYKSLRYLFEKNGLKIFKIEKNNINGGSYRVYCNKRNKYSIKVNEKTSLQDVRKFISRVEKNKTKCLKFLDWCKKNNKEVFIYGASTKGNTLLQYYNINSEKIKFASERSPEKWGKYTIGSGIKIISEKEARKKNPDYFFVMPYGFIKEFIKREKKWLKGGGNFILPYPNFKILN
;
A
#
# COMPACT_ATOMS: atom_id res chain seq x y z
N MET A 1 4.07 -9.64 13.36
CA MET A 1 3.21 -9.96 12.20
C MET A 1 4.07 -10.18 10.96
N TYR A 2 4.83 -9.22 10.47
CA TYR A 2 5.59 -9.29 9.20
C TYR A 2 6.69 -10.36 9.14
N LYS A 3 7.36 -10.68 10.24
CA LYS A 3 8.55 -11.56 10.28
C LYS A 3 8.29 -13.03 9.89
N ARG A 4 7.08 -13.56 10.10
CA ARG A 4 6.78 -14.98 9.83
C ARG A 4 6.31 -15.21 8.40
N PHE A 5 5.27 -14.52 7.98
CA PHE A 5 4.64 -14.71 6.69
C PHE A 5 3.90 -13.44 6.26
N TYR A 6 4.23 -12.92 5.08
CA TYR A 6 3.57 -11.77 4.50
C TYR A 6 2.91 -12.15 3.16
N TRP A 7 1.61 -11.95 3.08
CA TRP A 7 0.80 -12.42 1.95
C TRP A 7 0.96 -11.59 0.69
N TYR A 8 1.29 -10.32 0.82
CA TYR A 8 1.40 -9.42 -0.30
C TYR A 8 2.72 -9.58 -1.02
N ARG A 9 2.66 -9.64 -2.37
CA ARG A 9 3.84 -9.67 -3.25
C ARG A 9 3.73 -8.57 -4.28
N SER A 10 4.68 -7.66 -4.31
CA SER A 10 4.71 -6.49 -5.19
C SER A 10 4.81 -6.87 -6.67
N GLY A 11 5.52 -7.93 -7.00
CA GLY A 11 5.72 -8.41 -8.35
C GLY A 11 4.57 -9.20 -8.98
N VAL A 12 3.42 -9.35 -8.29
CA VAL A 12 2.30 -10.16 -8.82
C VAL A 12 1.40 -9.37 -9.77
N THR A 13 1.12 -8.10 -9.47
CA THR A 13 0.20 -7.29 -10.28
C THR A 13 0.94 -6.34 -11.21
N ASN A 14 0.46 -6.17 -12.44
CA ASN A 14 1.06 -5.23 -13.39
C ASN A 14 0.98 -3.79 -12.90
N THR A 15 -0.09 -3.42 -12.20
CA THR A 15 -0.25 -2.08 -11.61
C THR A 15 0.89 -1.77 -10.63
N MET A 16 1.23 -2.72 -9.74
CA MET A 16 2.33 -2.51 -8.80
C MET A 16 3.70 -2.53 -9.47
N LYS A 17 3.93 -3.43 -10.43
CA LYS A 17 5.17 -3.42 -11.22
C LYS A 17 5.38 -2.08 -11.90
N GLN A 18 4.34 -1.51 -12.49
CA GLN A 18 4.40 -0.20 -13.13
C GLN A 18 4.65 0.93 -12.11
N ALA A 19 4.03 0.87 -10.93
CA ALA A 19 4.25 1.84 -9.86
C ALA A 19 5.70 1.80 -9.34
N LEU A 20 6.29 0.61 -9.17
CA LEU A 20 7.69 0.46 -8.76
C LEU A 20 8.66 0.88 -9.88
N LYS A 21 8.31 0.58 -11.15
CA LYS A 21 9.08 1.08 -12.28
C LYS A 21 9.09 2.61 -12.34
N ASP A 22 7.97 3.26 -12.07
CA ASP A 22 7.88 4.72 -12.01
C ASP A 22 8.76 5.31 -10.89
N ILE A 23 8.92 4.63 -9.74
CA ILE A 23 9.88 5.01 -8.70
C ILE A 23 11.31 4.93 -9.22
N TYR A 24 11.67 3.81 -9.89
CA TYR A 24 12.96 3.66 -10.54
C TYR A 24 13.21 4.80 -11.55
N ASP A 25 12.29 5.03 -12.49
CA ASP A 25 12.41 6.06 -13.53
C ASP A 25 12.54 7.47 -12.92
N SER A 26 11.78 7.75 -11.86
CA SER A 26 11.84 9.03 -11.11
C SER A 26 13.18 9.20 -10.37
N SER A 27 13.75 8.13 -9.84
CA SER A 27 15.08 8.14 -9.19
C SER A 27 16.17 8.43 -10.22
N MET A 28 16.08 7.83 -11.40
CA MET A 28 17.06 8.05 -12.48
C MET A 28 17.03 9.49 -13.03
N LYS A 29 15.86 10.13 -13.05
CA LYS A 29 15.72 11.54 -13.47
C LYS A 29 16.42 12.55 -12.53
N LEU A 30 16.76 12.15 -11.30
CA LEU A 30 17.52 13.01 -10.40
C LEU A 30 19.00 13.13 -10.77
N SER A 31 19.49 12.32 -11.69
CA SER A 31 20.84 12.37 -12.32
C SER A 31 22.02 12.39 -11.36
N PHE A 32 21.87 11.89 -10.12
CA PHE A 32 22.93 11.85 -9.12
C PHE A 32 23.58 10.46 -8.98
N LEU A 33 22.93 9.41 -9.52
CA LEU A 33 23.40 8.03 -9.43
C LEU A 33 24.37 7.69 -10.56
N LYS A 34 25.43 6.97 -10.20
CA LYS A 34 26.42 6.42 -11.13
C LYS A 34 26.39 4.90 -11.07
N LYS A 35 26.73 4.24 -12.18
CA LYS A 35 26.87 2.78 -12.22
C LYS A 35 27.84 2.33 -11.12
N GLY A 36 27.46 1.29 -10.38
CA GLY A 36 28.25 0.79 -9.23
C GLY A 36 27.84 1.39 -7.88
N ASP A 37 27.08 2.50 -7.85
CA ASP A 37 26.54 3.05 -6.60
C ASP A 37 25.63 2.04 -5.88
N THR A 38 25.56 2.15 -4.56
CA THR A 38 24.75 1.28 -3.72
C THR A 38 23.32 1.82 -3.56
N ILE A 39 22.36 0.94 -3.79
CA ILE A 39 20.91 1.19 -3.62
C ILE A 39 20.40 0.29 -2.50
N LEU A 40 19.70 0.86 -1.53
CA LEU A 40 19.03 0.14 -0.45
C LEU A 40 17.51 0.32 -0.58
N ASP A 41 16.77 -0.78 -0.55
CA ASP A 41 15.30 -0.74 -0.44
C ASP A 41 14.88 -1.33 0.92
N ILE A 42 14.16 -0.55 1.74
CA ILE A 42 13.70 -0.95 3.06
C ILE A 42 12.22 -1.33 2.97
N GLY A 43 11.88 -2.56 3.37
CA GLY A 43 10.60 -3.19 3.05
C GLY A 43 10.59 -3.67 1.60
N ALA A 44 11.70 -4.26 1.16
CA ALA A 44 11.97 -4.59 -0.23
C ALA A 44 11.02 -5.63 -0.84
N ASN A 45 10.22 -6.31 -0.03
CA ASN A 45 9.26 -7.33 -0.44
C ASN A 45 9.95 -8.42 -1.30
N ASP A 46 9.48 -8.69 -2.50
CA ASP A 46 10.06 -9.67 -3.43
C ASP A 46 11.24 -9.10 -4.27
N GLY A 47 11.68 -7.87 -4.01
CA GLY A 47 12.78 -7.22 -4.71
C GLY A 47 12.46 -6.70 -6.12
N THR A 48 11.20 -6.58 -6.47
CA THR A 48 10.79 -6.11 -7.82
C THR A 48 11.36 -4.73 -8.14
N LEU A 49 11.45 -3.79 -7.18
CA LEU A 49 12.09 -2.48 -7.38
C LEU A 49 13.60 -2.63 -7.59
N LEU A 50 14.27 -3.38 -6.73
CA LEU A 50 15.72 -3.57 -6.78
C LEU A 50 16.18 -4.23 -8.07
N LYS A 51 15.37 -5.11 -8.66
CA LYS A 51 15.65 -5.76 -9.94
C LYS A 51 15.94 -4.75 -11.06
N TYR A 52 15.21 -3.62 -11.12
CA TYR A 52 15.45 -2.59 -12.13
C TYR A 52 16.84 -1.96 -11.98
N PHE A 53 17.29 -1.69 -10.74
CA PHE A 53 18.62 -1.16 -10.46
C PHE A 53 19.72 -2.19 -10.73
N LYS A 54 19.55 -3.42 -10.26
CA LYS A 54 20.52 -4.52 -10.45
C LYS A 54 20.82 -4.75 -11.93
N LEU A 55 19.79 -4.80 -12.80
CA LEU A 55 19.94 -4.97 -14.24
C LEU A 55 20.70 -3.81 -14.93
N LYS A 56 20.85 -2.67 -14.26
CA LYS A 56 21.63 -1.52 -14.75
C LYS A 56 23.00 -1.40 -14.12
N GLY A 57 23.41 -2.39 -13.32
CA GLY A 57 24.77 -2.48 -12.76
C GLY A 57 24.97 -1.66 -11.47
N TYR A 58 23.90 -1.37 -10.73
CA TYR A 58 23.97 -0.85 -9.36
C TYR A 58 24.17 -2.00 -8.37
N LYS A 59 24.86 -1.73 -7.26
CA LYS A 59 24.90 -2.64 -6.12
C LYS A 59 23.60 -2.52 -5.33
N THR A 60 22.92 -3.64 -5.07
CA THR A 60 21.56 -3.62 -4.52
C THR A 60 21.49 -4.37 -3.19
N ILE A 61 20.88 -3.74 -2.20
CA ILE A 61 20.64 -4.30 -0.87
C ILE A 61 19.13 -4.26 -0.59
N GLY A 62 18.52 -5.42 -0.29
CA GLY A 62 17.13 -5.52 0.11
C GLY A 62 17.01 -5.80 1.60
N CYS A 63 16.29 -4.95 2.33
CA CYS A 63 15.93 -5.18 3.73
C CYS A 63 14.47 -5.63 3.81
N GLU A 64 14.23 -6.87 4.26
CA GLU A 64 12.88 -7.45 4.34
C GLU A 64 12.80 -8.48 5.48
N PRO A 65 11.94 -8.26 6.49
CA PRO A 65 11.81 -9.18 7.62
C PRO A 65 11.00 -10.45 7.29
N ALA A 66 10.17 -10.46 6.24
CA ALA A 66 9.29 -11.58 5.91
C ALA A 66 10.06 -12.74 5.29
N LYS A 67 10.23 -13.82 6.06
CA LYS A 67 11.02 -14.99 5.66
C LYS A 67 10.55 -15.65 4.36
N ASN A 68 9.24 -15.68 4.12
CA ASN A 68 8.66 -16.29 2.90
C ASN A 68 8.99 -15.51 1.61
N LEU A 69 9.45 -14.26 1.71
CA LEU A 69 9.84 -13.43 0.56
C LEU A 69 11.35 -13.49 0.26
N THR A 70 12.15 -13.94 1.22
CA THR A 70 13.62 -13.96 1.13
C THR A 70 14.15 -14.68 -0.10
N LYS A 71 13.52 -15.77 -0.53
CA LYS A 71 13.94 -16.56 -1.71
C LYS A 71 13.83 -15.75 -3.01
N GLU A 72 12.73 -15.03 -3.18
CA GLU A 72 12.52 -14.19 -4.37
C GLU A 72 13.38 -12.92 -4.29
N LEU A 73 13.49 -12.30 -3.12
CA LEU A 73 14.33 -11.14 -2.91
C LEU A 73 15.80 -11.41 -3.27
N LYS A 74 16.35 -12.56 -2.86
CA LYS A 74 17.74 -12.99 -3.20
C LYS A 74 18.00 -13.10 -4.70
N LYS A 75 16.99 -13.41 -5.53
CA LYS A 75 17.14 -13.41 -6.99
C LYS A 75 17.23 -12.00 -7.57
N ASN A 76 16.56 -11.05 -6.93
CA ASN A 76 16.33 -9.71 -7.45
C ASN A 76 17.28 -8.63 -6.91
N CYS A 77 18.11 -8.96 -5.91
CA CYS A 77 19.16 -8.06 -5.38
C CYS A 77 20.47 -8.81 -5.11
N ASP A 78 21.53 -8.08 -4.77
CA ASP A 78 22.85 -8.66 -4.53
C ASP A 78 23.04 -9.08 -3.07
N TYR A 79 22.52 -8.28 -2.14
CA TYR A 79 22.62 -8.51 -0.70
C TYR A 79 21.26 -8.42 -0.04
N VAL A 80 21.01 -9.28 0.96
CA VAL A 80 19.75 -9.33 1.69
C VAL A 80 19.98 -9.18 3.19
N LEU A 81 19.27 -8.24 3.79
CA LEU A 81 19.10 -8.09 5.23
C LEU A 81 17.74 -8.71 5.58
N SER A 82 17.73 -9.97 6.05
CA SER A 82 16.51 -10.69 6.40
C SER A 82 16.07 -10.42 7.84
N ASP A 83 15.91 -9.15 8.19
CA ASP A 83 15.44 -8.70 9.50
C ASP A 83 14.75 -7.33 9.38
N PHE A 84 14.19 -6.84 10.51
CA PHE A 84 13.73 -5.46 10.59
C PHE A 84 14.87 -4.48 10.37
N TRP A 85 14.53 -3.34 9.78
CA TRP A 85 15.47 -2.28 9.49
C TRP A 85 16.16 -1.76 10.75
N ASN A 86 17.48 -1.71 10.70
CA ASN A 86 18.34 -0.96 11.61
C ASN A 86 19.70 -0.70 10.96
N TYR A 87 20.33 0.41 11.30
CA TYR A 87 21.62 0.79 10.72
C TYR A 87 22.74 -0.19 11.09
N LYS A 88 22.76 -0.74 12.30
CA LYS A 88 23.80 -1.67 12.75
C LYS A 88 23.92 -2.89 11.83
N ASN A 89 22.78 -3.51 11.48
CA ASN A 89 22.77 -4.69 10.61
C ASN A 89 23.19 -4.33 9.17
N LEU A 90 22.77 -3.17 8.66
CA LEU A 90 23.27 -2.70 7.37
C LEU A 90 24.78 -2.48 7.39
N ASN A 91 25.31 -1.79 8.40
CA ASN A 91 26.73 -1.48 8.52
C ASN A 91 27.61 -2.74 8.51
N ASN A 92 27.14 -3.83 9.14
CA ASN A 92 27.83 -5.12 9.08
C ASN A 92 27.90 -5.66 7.63
N ILE A 93 26.85 -5.50 6.83
CA ILE A 93 26.85 -5.89 5.41
C ILE A 93 27.84 -5.02 4.63
N LEU A 94 27.82 -3.70 4.84
CA LEU A 94 28.71 -2.77 4.14
C LEU A 94 30.18 -3.08 4.41
N ILE A 95 30.56 -3.24 5.68
CA ILE A 95 31.95 -3.55 6.08
C ILE A 95 32.39 -4.92 5.53
N LYS A 96 31.58 -5.96 5.77
CA LYS A 96 31.90 -7.34 5.35
C LYS A 96 32.15 -7.46 3.85
N ASN A 97 31.40 -6.72 3.04
CA ASN A 97 31.44 -6.83 1.58
C ASN A 97 32.19 -5.68 0.92
N LYS A 98 32.81 -4.78 1.70
CA LYS A 98 33.52 -3.59 1.21
C LYS A 98 32.69 -2.75 0.25
N ILE A 99 31.47 -2.41 0.68
CA ILE A 99 30.46 -1.65 -0.09
C ILE A 99 30.31 -0.27 0.51
N ASP A 100 30.22 0.74 -0.33
CA ASP A 100 29.99 2.13 0.07
C ASP A 100 28.57 2.32 0.61
N LYS A 101 28.39 3.39 1.40
CA LYS A 101 27.06 3.79 1.88
C LYS A 101 26.08 3.99 0.73
N PRO A 102 24.78 3.65 0.92
CA PRO A 102 23.78 3.83 -0.13
C PRO A 102 23.67 5.29 -0.61
N LYS A 103 23.78 5.47 -1.92
CA LYS A 103 23.45 6.74 -2.61
C LYS A 103 21.94 6.94 -2.74
N LEU A 104 21.20 5.87 -2.83
CA LEU A 104 19.75 5.89 -2.80
C LEU A 104 19.22 4.93 -1.74
N ILE A 105 18.32 5.42 -0.90
CA ILE A 105 17.52 4.58 0.01
C ILE A 105 16.05 4.77 -0.37
N THR A 106 15.32 3.67 -0.51
CA THR A 106 13.87 3.68 -0.75
C THR A 106 13.11 3.02 0.40
N ALA A 107 11.90 3.51 0.71
CA ALA A 107 10.96 2.94 1.66
C ALA A 107 9.53 3.11 1.11
N ILE A 108 9.01 2.07 0.46
CA ILE A 108 7.83 2.17 -0.39
C ILE A 108 6.67 1.36 0.17
N GLY A 109 5.60 2.07 0.59
CA GLY A 109 4.36 1.43 1.01
C GLY A 109 4.44 0.68 2.36
N MET A 110 5.36 1.08 3.25
CA MET A 110 5.55 0.45 4.56
C MET A 110 5.76 1.46 5.72
N PHE A 111 5.98 2.72 5.40
CA PHE A 111 6.39 3.73 6.37
C PHE A 111 5.33 4.04 7.44
N TYR A 112 4.08 3.82 7.14
CA TYR A 112 2.94 4.01 8.03
C TYR A 112 2.70 2.85 9.02
N ASP A 113 3.48 1.78 8.90
CA ASP A 113 3.41 0.57 9.75
C ASP A 113 4.48 0.58 10.86
N LEU A 114 5.22 1.67 11.00
CA LEU A 114 6.37 1.77 11.90
C LEU A 114 5.93 2.10 13.32
N GLU A 115 6.40 1.33 14.30
CA GLU A 115 6.22 1.62 15.74
C GLU A 115 7.09 2.81 16.18
N ASP A 116 8.30 2.95 15.63
CA ASP A 116 9.21 4.08 15.89
C ASP A 116 9.73 4.69 14.59
N PRO A 117 8.95 5.58 13.96
CA PRO A 117 9.36 6.26 12.73
C PRO A 117 10.55 7.21 12.93
N SER A 118 10.76 7.75 14.14
CA SER A 118 11.93 8.58 14.44
C SER A 118 13.22 7.79 14.35
N LYS A 119 13.29 6.64 15.02
CA LYS A 119 14.44 5.75 14.97
C LYS A 119 14.71 5.25 13.55
N PHE A 120 13.63 4.90 12.83
CA PHE A 120 13.74 4.46 11.43
C PHE A 120 14.43 5.51 10.56
N ILE A 121 14.01 6.78 10.64
CA ILE A 121 14.58 7.88 9.82
C ILE A 121 15.99 8.21 10.28
N SER A 122 16.25 8.24 11.60
CA SER A 122 17.59 8.47 12.14
C SER A 122 18.60 7.44 11.62
N ASP A 123 18.24 6.16 11.63
CA ASP A 123 19.05 5.08 11.08
C ASP A 123 19.23 5.22 9.56
N ALA A 124 18.17 5.63 8.83
CA ALA A 124 18.27 5.87 7.40
C ALA A 124 19.17 7.07 7.07
N ALA A 125 19.08 8.14 7.86
CA ALA A 125 19.96 9.29 7.73
C ALA A 125 21.43 8.92 8.00
N GLN A 126 21.68 8.06 9.00
CA GLN A 126 23.04 7.58 9.29
C GLN A 126 23.59 6.68 8.17
N ALA A 127 22.74 5.83 7.60
CA ALA A 127 23.08 4.92 6.50
C ALA A 127 23.35 5.65 5.18
N LEU A 128 22.56 6.69 4.88
CA LEU A 128 22.60 7.41 3.61
C LEU A 128 23.97 8.08 3.41
N ASP A 129 24.51 8.00 2.19
CA ASP A 129 25.69 8.77 1.80
C ASP A 129 25.44 10.28 1.97
N LYS A 130 26.54 11.07 2.14
CA LYS A 130 26.45 12.53 2.32
C LYS A 130 25.71 13.22 1.16
N ASP A 131 25.86 12.69 -0.04
CA ASP A 131 25.29 13.19 -1.28
C ASP A 131 24.09 12.37 -1.78
N GLY A 132 23.63 11.43 -0.93
CA GLY A 132 22.56 10.51 -1.26
C GLY A 132 21.17 11.10 -1.14
N VAL A 133 20.20 10.36 -1.67
CA VAL A 133 18.77 10.68 -1.62
C VAL A 133 18.00 9.55 -0.93
N PHE A 134 17.10 9.93 -0.03
CA PHE A 134 16.09 9.03 0.55
C PHE A 134 14.73 9.30 -0.09
N ILE A 135 14.06 8.26 -0.57
CA ILE A 135 12.72 8.35 -1.17
C ILE A 135 11.75 7.50 -0.35
N ALA A 136 10.73 8.12 0.22
CA ALA A 136 9.61 7.40 0.81
C ALA A 136 8.34 7.62 -0.01
N GLN A 137 7.56 6.54 -0.22
CA GLN A 137 6.21 6.64 -0.74
C GLN A 137 5.23 6.04 0.25
N LEU A 138 4.27 6.83 0.70
CA LEU A 138 3.36 6.50 1.78
C LEU A 138 2.00 7.14 1.58
N MET A 139 1.00 6.61 2.28
CA MET A 139 -0.37 7.14 2.22
C MET A 139 -0.44 8.61 2.59
N CYS A 140 -1.27 9.35 1.86
CA CYS A 140 -1.54 10.76 2.07
C CYS A 140 -2.84 10.93 2.89
N LEU A 141 -2.75 11.47 4.11
CA LEU A 141 -3.91 11.73 4.97
C LEU A 141 -4.96 12.62 4.28
N GLU A 142 -4.52 13.65 3.56
CA GLU A 142 -5.44 14.55 2.84
C GLU A 142 -6.28 13.79 1.80
N ASP A 143 -5.66 12.90 1.03
CA ASP A 143 -6.35 12.10 0.01
C ASP A 143 -7.26 11.04 0.63
N MET A 144 -6.83 10.40 1.73
CA MET A 144 -7.64 9.46 2.50
C MET A 144 -8.96 10.11 2.96
N ILE A 145 -8.85 11.31 3.55
CA ILE A 145 -10.00 12.10 4.00
C ILE A 145 -10.90 12.49 2.82
N LYS A 146 -10.33 13.03 1.73
CA LYS A 146 -11.08 13.47 0.54
C LYS A 146 -11.82 12.34 -0.17
N LYS A 147 -11.18 11.16 -0.23
CA LYS A 147 -11.71 9.99 -0.95
C LYS A 147 -12.55 9.05 -0.06
N ASN A 148 -12.78 9.39 1.19
CA ASN A 148 -13.48 8.55 2.18
C ASN A 148 -12.88 7.14 2.29
N ASP A 149 -11.56 7.00 2.20
CA ASP A 149 -10.88 5.71 2.22
C ASP A 149 -10.75 5.18 3.67
N LEU A 150 -11.87 4.72 4.22
CA LEU A 150 -11.94 4.10 5.54
C LEU A 150 -11.05 2.86 5.64
N GLY A 151 -10.85 2.13 4.55
CA GLY A 151 -10.04 0.92 4.53
C GLY A 151 -8.58 1.13 4.93
N ASN A 152 -8.09 2.36 4.87
CA ASN A 152 -6.76 2.70 5.36
C ASN A 152 -6.65 2.71 6.90
N ILE A 153 -7.77 2.75 7.64
CA ILE A 153 -7.78 2.68 9.11
C ILE A 153 -7.80 1.21 9.53
N CYS A 154 -6.79 0.46 9.18
CA CYS A 154 -6.63 -0.94 9.57
C CYS A 154 -5.55 -1.08 10.65
N HIS A 155 -5.54 -2.22 11.34
CA HIS A 155 -4.65 -2.48 12.49
C HIS A 155 -3.16 -2.50 12.14
N GLU A 156 -2.81 -2.66 10.86
CA GLU A 156 -1.42 -2.64 10.38
C GLU A 156 -0.89 -1.21 10.22
N HIS A 157 -1.79 -0.23 10.01
CA HIS A 157 -1.41 1.16 9.76
C HIS A 157 -1.46 1.96 11.07
N LEU A 158 -0.30 2.18 11.65
CA LEU A 158 -0.17 2.86 12.95
C LEU A 158 -0.20 4.38 12.80
N GLU A 159 0.21 4.90 11.61
CA GLU A 159 0.46 6.33 11.41
C GLU A 159 -0.26 6.88 10.16
N PHE A 160 -0.81 8.10 10.30
CA PHE A 160 -1.49 8.82 9.22
C PHE A 160 -0.85 10.18 9.03
N TYR A 161 -0.02 10.31 7.98
CA TYR A 161 0.82 11.48 7.79
C TYR A 161 0.15 12.58 6.98
N SER A 162 0.17 13.80 7.54
CA SER A 162 0.09 15.04 6.80
C SER A 162 1.49 15.43 6.28
N TYR A 163 1.57 16.33 5.32
CA TYR A 163 2.87 16.86 4.90
C TYR A 163 3.60 17.56 6.07
N LYS A 164 2.85 18.31 6.88
CA LYS A 164 3.40 19.04 8.04
C LYS A 164 4.04 18.08 9.05
N SER A 165 3.36 16.96 9.38
CA SER A 165 3.91 15.96 10.31
C SER A 165 5.11 15.22 9.72
N LEU A 166 5.08 14.88 8.41
CA LEU A 166 6.23 14.30 7.71
C LEU A 166 7.43 15.23 7.74
N ARG A 167 7.24 16.51 7.36
CA ARG A 167 8.31 17.49 7.37
C ARG A 167 8.98 17.58 8.74
N TYR A 168 8.19 17.71 9.81
CA TYR A 168 8.71 17.76 11.17
C TYR A 168 9.50 16.51 11.51
N LEU A 169 8.96 15.34 11.22
CA LEU A 169 9.59 14.06 11.53
C LEU A 169 10.93 13.87 10.81
N PHE A 170 10.98 14.20 9.50
CA PHE A 170 12.21 14.08 8.72
C PHE A 170 13.26 15.12 9.17
N GLU A 171 12.86 16.38 9.38
CA GLU A 171 13.77 17.45 9.81
C GLU A 171 14.40 17.17 11.17
N LYS A 172 13.59 16.68 12.13
CA LYS A 172 14.07 16.30 13.47
C LYS A 172 15.15 15.22 13.41
N ASN A 173 15.09 14.35 12.41
CA ASN A 173 16.00 13.20 12.25
C ASN A 173 17.07 13.41 11.15
N GLY A 174 17.37 14.65 10.79
CA GLY A 174 18.52 15.00 9.94
C GLY A 174 18.31 14.89 8.44
N LEU A 175 17.07 14.69 7.97
CA LEU A 175 16.72 14.67 6.55
C LEU A 175 15.81 15.85 6.19
N LYS A 176 15.98 16.44 5.01
CA LYS A 176 15.18 17.56 4.50
C LYS A 176 14.46 17.16 3.22
N ILE A 177 13.15 17.42 3.17
CA ILE A 177 12.33 17.14 2.00
C ILE A 177 12.56 18.22 0.96
N PHE A 178 13.22 17.90 -0.16
CA PHE A 178 13.47 18.87 -1.24
C PHE A 178 12.50 18.74 -2.42
N LYS A 179 11.75 17.61 -2.50
CA LYS A 179 10.72 17.41 -3.51
C LYS A 179 9.61 16.54 -2.94
N ILE A 180 8.37 16.82 -3.34
CA ILE A 180 7.20 16.00 -3.04
C ILE A 180 6.32 15.87 -4.28
N GLU A 181 5.79 14.69 -4.49
CA GLU A 181 4.82 14.36 -5.53
C GLU A 181 3.61 13.68 -4.91
N LYS A 182 2.43 13.89 -5.50
CA LYS A 182 1.22 13.12 -5.19
C LYS A 182 0.92 12.17 -6.33
N ASN A 183 0.49 10.96 -6.00
CA ASN A 183 0.02 9.98 -6.97
C ASN A 183 -1.20 9.22 -6.45
N ASN A 184 -1.83 8.40 -7.29
CA ASN A 184 -3.05 7.67 -6.95
C ASN A 184 -2.81 6.25 -6.41
N ILE A 185 -1.56 5.89 -6.12
CA ILE A 185 -1.23 4.56 -5.58
C ILE A 185 -1.83 4.43 -4.17
N ASN A 186 -2.39 3.26 -3.87
CA ASN A 186 -3.04 2.95 -2.59
C ASN A 186 -4.14 3.95 -2.15
N GLY A 187 -4.85 4.54 -3.11
CA GLY A 187 -5.90 5.52 -2.83
C GLY A 187 -5.43 6.97 -2.78
N GLY A 188 -4.14 7.20 -2.80
CA GLY A 188 -3.46 8.50 -2.75
C GLY A 188 -2.23 8.44 -1.88
N SER A 189 -1.08 8.80 -2.45
CA SER A 189 0.21 8.75 -1.75
C SER A 189 1.02 10.01 -1.95
N TYR A 190 1.79 10.37 -0.93
CA TYR A 190 2.96 11.22 -1.06
C TYR A 190 4.14 10.37 -1.49
N ARG A 191 4.95 10.90 -2.43
CA ARG A 191 6.31 10.47 -2.68
C ARG A 191 7.21 11.64 -2.29
N VAL A 192 7.98 11.48 -1.21
CA VAL A 192 8.89 12.50 -0.69
C VAL A 192 10.32 12.12 -1.03
N TYR A 193 11.10 13.13 -1.43
CA TYR A 193 12.52 13.02 -1.75
C TYR A 193 13.29 13.85 -0.74
N CYS A 194 14.20 13.21 -0.02
CA CYS A 194 14.93 13.82 1.08
C CYS A 194 16.43 13.68 0.91
N ASN A 195 17.19 14.63 1.44
CA ASN A 195 18.64 14.55 1.54
C ASN A 195 19.16 15.26 2.80
N LYS A 196 20.48 15.18 3.03
CA LYS A 196 21.18 15.87 4.13
C LYS A 196 21.71 17.25 3.77
N ARG A 197 21.80 17.57 2.48
CA ARG A 197 22.44 18.81 1.96
C ARG A 197 21.59 20.04 2.16
N ASN A 198 20.28 19.90 2.00
CA ASN A 198 19.39 21.05 2.08
C ASN A 198 19.30 21.59 3.50
N LYS A 199 19.35 22.92 3.64
CA LYS A 199 19.19 23.55 4.95
C LYS A 199 17.77 23.42 5.48
N TYR A 200 16.78 23.54 4.60
CA TYR A 200 15.35 23.49 4.94
C TYR A 200 14.58 22.61 3.97
N SER A 201 13.48 22.04 4.43
CA SER A 201 12.49 21.40 3.57
C SER A 201 11.69 22.45 2.79
N ILE A 202 11.16 22.03 1.62
CA ILE A 202 10.22 22.85 0.85
C ILE A 202 8.98 23.18 1.68
N LYS A 203 8.33 24.32 1.37
CA LYS A 203 7.03 24.65 1.97
C LYS A 203 5.92 24.14 1.06
N VAL A 204 4.92 23.47 1.68
CA VAL A 204 3.71 23.00 1.01
C VAL A 204 2.51 23.55 1.75
N ASN A 205 1.58 24.17 1.02
CA ASN A 205 0.33 24.66 1.60
C ASN A 205 -0.66 23.48 1.73
N GLU A 206 -0.66 22.85 2.88
CA GLU A 206 -1.61 21.80 3.23
C GLU A 206 -2.78 22.39 4.00
N LYS A 207 -4.00 22.02 3.59
CA LYS A 207 -5.23 22.59 4.13
C LYS A 207 -6.08 21.59 4.94
N THR A 208 -5.51 20.45 5.36
CA THR A 208 -6.27 19.47 6.16
C THR A 208 -6.52 19.99 7.57
N SER A 209 -7.78 20.10 7.95
CA SER A 209 -8.25 20.62 9.23
C SER A 209 -9.06 19.56 10.01
N LEU A 210 -9.30 19.80 11.31
CA LEU A 210 -10.22 18.98 12.10
C LEU A 210 -11.64 18.98 11.53
N GLN A 211 -12.06 20.08 10.89
CA GLN A 211 -13.35 20.14 10.23
C GLN A 211 -13.43 19.17 9.04
N ASP A 212 -12.34 18.99 8.29
CA ASP A 212 -12.29 18.02 7.18
C ASP A 212 -12.37 16.58 7.71
N VAL A 213 -11.76 16.29 8.86
CA VAL A 213 -11.91 15.00 9.54
C VAL A 213 -13.36 14.76 9.98
N ARG A 214 -14.02 15.76 10.57
CA ARG A 214 -15.45 15.65 10.93
C ARG A 214 -16.35 15.41 9.71
N LYS A 215 -16.10 16.12 8.62
CA LYS A 215 -16.78 15.92 7.34
C LYS A 215 -16.52 14.51 6.76
N PHE A 216 -15.29 14.00 6.90
CA PHE A 216 -14.97 12.63 6.50
C PHE A 216 -15.79 11.61 7.29
N ILE A 217 -15.85 11.72 8.61
CA ILE A 217 -16.68 10.85 9.47
C ILE A 217 -18.14 10.89 9.02
N SER A 218 -18.71 12.08 8.85
CA SER A 218 -20.09 12.25 8.40
C SER A 218 -20.37 11.58 7.03
N ARG A 219 -19.43 11.70 6.06
CA ARG A 219 -19.57 11.03 4.76
C ARG A 219 -19.48 9.52 4.86
N VAL A 220 -18.60 9.00 5.72
CA VAL A 220 -18.46 7.55 5.97
C VAL A 220 -19.75 6.99 6.57
N GLU A 221 -20.34 7.66 7.57
CA GLU A 221 -21.63 7.26 8.16
C GLU A 221 -22.77 7.29 7.15
N LYS A 222 -22.83 8.31 6.31
CA LYS A 222 -23.82 8.40 5.23
C LYS A 222 -23.67 7.26 4.22
N ASN A 223 -22.44 6.90 3.87
CA ASN A 223 -22.18 5.75 2.98
C ASN A 223 -22.57 4.43 3.64
N LYS A 224 -22.23 4.23 4.92
CA LYS A 224 -22.64 3.07 5.72
C LYS A 224 -24.15 2.89 5.69
N THR A 225 -24.90 3.94 6.01
CA THR A 225 -26.36 3.91 6.01
C THR A 225 -26.94 3.53 4.64
N LYS A 226 -26.38 4.08 3.55
CA LYS A 226 -26.83 3.75 2.19
C LYS A 226 -26.50 2.29 1.84
N CYS A 227 -25.31 1.80 2.17
CA CYS A 227 -24.91 0.41 1.94
C CYS A 227 -25.83 -0.56 2.67
N LEU A 228 -26.08 -0.32 3.97
CA LEU A 228 -26.94 -1.21 4.77
C LEU A 228 -28.38 -1.24 4.26
N LYS A 229 -28.96 -0.08 3.97
CA LYS A 229 -30.32 0.00 3.38
C LYS A 229 -30.40 -0.76 2.06
N PHE A 230 -29.38 -0.68 1.21
CA PHE A 230 -29.36 -1.39 -0.05
C PHE A 230 -29.18 -2.89 0.12
N LEU A 231 -28.34 -3.35 1.04
CA LEU A 231 -28.18 -4.77 1.36
C LEU A 231 -29.47 -5.37 1.94
N ASP A 232 -30.17 -4.62 2.79
CA ASP A 232 -31.49 -5.04 3.33
C ASP A 232 -32.53 -5.13 2.21
N TRP A 233 -32.51 -4.19 1.25
CA TRP A 233 -33.35 -4.26 0.06
C TRP A 233 -33.03 -5.49 -0.80
N CYS A 234 -31.75 -5.79 -1.03
CA CYS A 234 -31.31 -7.00 -1.74
C CYS A 234 -31.87 -8.26 -1.08
N LYS A 235 -31.75 -8.36 0.24
CA LYS A 235 -32.27 -9.50 1.00
C LYS A 235 -33.77 -9.66 0.85
N LYS A 236 -34.56 -8.56 0.95
CA LYS A 236 -36.01 -8.56 0.79
C LYS A 236 -36.48 -8.95 -0.62
N ASN A 237 -35.66 -8.67 -1.63
CA ASN A 237 -35.98 -8.94 -3.03
C ASN A 237 -35.26 -10.17 -3.59
N ASN A 238 -34.76 -11.06 -2.71
CA ASN A 238 -34.01 -12.30 -3.07
C ASN A 238 -32.84 -12.05 -4.02
N LYS A 239 -32.15 -10.92 -3.90
CA LYS A 239 -30.97 -10.57 -4.68
C LYS A 239 -29.70 -11.08 -3.99
N GLU A 240 -28.88 -11.82 -4.70
CA GLU A 240 -27.63 -12.33 -4.18
C GLU A 240 -26.51 -11.29 -4.31
N VAL A 241 -25.83 -11.03 -3.18
CA VAL A 241 -24.68 -10.13 -3.11
C VAL A 241 -23.48 -10.91 -2.63
N PHE A 242 -22.37 -10.86 -3.39
CA PHE A 242 -21.08 -11.43 -2.97
C PHE A 242 -20.04 -10.31 -2.87
N ILE A 243 -19.05 -10.46 -1.98
CA ILE A 243 -17.90 -9.57 -1.94
C ILE A 243 -17.00 -9.84 -3.14
N TYR A 244 -16.41 -8.80 -3.71
CA TYR A 244 -15.40 -8.87 -4.75
C TYR A 244 -14.04 -8.41 -4.20
N GLY A 245 -13.14 -9.38 -3.96
CA GLY A 245 -11.81 -9.21 -3.39
C GLY A 245 -11.78 -9.19 -1.86
N ALA A 246 -11.31 -10.27 -1.22
CA ALA A 246 -11.13 -10.38 0.24
C ALA A 246 -9.81 -9.71 0.67
N SER A 247 -9.79 -8.36 0.69
CA SER A 247 -8.62 -7.56 1.04
C SER A 247 -8.58 -7.21 2.53
N THR A 248 -7.38 -6.99 3.09
CA THR A 248 -7.20 -6.54 4.48
C THR A 248 -7.95 -5.23 4.76
N LYS A 249 -7.77 -4.23 3.89
CA LYS A 249 -8.51 -2.94 3.98
C LYS A 249 -10.02 -3.13 3.93
N GLY A 250 -10.49 -4.14 3.20
CA GLY A 250 -11.89 -4.49 3.14
C GLY A 250 -12.46 -4.99 4.45
N ASN A 251 -11.69 -5.74 5.24
CA ASN A 251 -12.13 -6.21 6.54
C ASN A 251 -12.48 -5.06 7.49
N THR A 252 -11.73 -3.96 7.47
CA THR A 252 -12.05 -2.75 8.24
C THR A 252 -13.43 -2.20 7.89
N LEU A 253 -13.72 -2.09 6.58
CA LEU A 253 -15.02 -1.59 6.12
C LEU A 253 -16.15 -2.53 6.53
N LEU A 254 -15.98 -3.85 6.35
CA LEU A 254 -17.00 -4.84 6.73
C LEU A 254 -17.34 -4.77 8.21
N GLN A 255 -16.29 -4.70 9.06
CA GLN A 255 -16.47 -4.62 10.52
C GLN A 255 -17.13 -3.30 10.91
N TYR A 256 -16.64 -2.16 10.39
CA TYR A 256 -17.19 -0.85 10.72
C TYR A 256 -18.64 -0.70 10.24
N TYR A 257 -19.01 -1.27 9.08
CA TYR A 257 -20.37 -1.25 8.57
C TYR A 257 -21.26 -2.34 9.18
N ASN A 258 -20.70 -3.22 10.01
CA ASN A 258 -21.38 -4.37 10.57
C ASN A 258 -21.99 -5.29 9.48
N ILE A 259 -21.17 -5.57 8.44
CA ILE A 259 -21.52 -6.49 7.35
C ILE A 259 -20.82 -7.82 7.65
N ASN A 260 -21.63 -8.86 7.89
CA ASN A 260 -21.20 -10.21 8.24
C ASN A 260 -21.80 -11.26 7.29
N SER A 261 -21.61 -12.54 7.62
CA SER A 261 -22.11 -13.68 6.83
C SER A 261 -23.64 -13.77 6.75
N GLU A 262 -24.40 -13.11 7.63
CA GLU A 262 -25.86 -13.03 7.55
C GLU A 262 -26.34 -12.09 6.43
N LYS A 263 -25.54 -11.06 6.11
CA LYS A 263 -25.84 -10.11 5.05
C LYS A 263 -25.23 -10.49 3.72
N ILE A 264 -24.02 -11.06 3.71
CA ILE A 264 -23.29 -11.49 2.51
C ILE A 264 -22.65 -12.87 2.75
N LYS A 265 -23.04 -13.88 1.96
CA LYS A 265 -22.61 -15.27 2.19
C LYS A 265 -21.19 -15.57 1.75
N PHE A 266 -20.71 -14.97 0.65
CA PHE A 266 -19.45 -15.33 0.02
C PHE A 266 -18.60 -14.11 -0.34
N ALA A 267 -17.27 -14.29 -0.30
CA ALA A 267 -16.27 -13.37 -0.80
C ALA A 267 -15.48 -14.02 -1.93
N SER A 268 -15.56 -13.47 -3.13
CA SER A 268 -14.80 -13.89 -4.30
C SER A 268 -13.35 -13.43 -4.18
N GLU A 269 -12.37 -14.33 -4.37
CA GLU A 269 -10.94 -14.02 -4.23
C GLU A 269 -10.09 -14.76 -5.27
N ARG A 270 -9.03 -14.09 -5.76
CA ARG A 270 -8.09 -14.68 -6.73
C ARG A 270 -7.05 -15.57 -6.10
N SER A 271 -6.59 -15.23 -4.89
CA SER A 271 -5.52 -15.97 -4.23
C SER A 271 -6.02 -17.33 -3.73
N PRO A 272 -5.50 -18.46 -4.28
CA PRO A 272 -5.92 -19.80 -3.85
C PRO A 272 -5.66 -20.07 -2.36
N GLU A 273 -4.65 -19.41 -1.80
CA GLU A 273 -4.26 -19.55 -0.40
C GLU A 273 -5.33 -19.09 0.60
N LYS A 274 -6.28 -18.27 0.12
CA LYS A 274 -7.41 -17.76 0.92
C LYS A 274 -8.69 -18.57 0.77
N TRP A 275 -8.81 -19.41 -0.25
CA TRP A 275 -10.03 -20.16 -0.50
C TRP A 275 -10.35 -21.11 0.65
N GLY A 276 -11.62 -21.25 0.99
CA GLY A 276 -12.12 -22.06 2.10
C GLY A 276 -11.95 -21.39 3.47
N LYS A 277 -11.22 -20.28 3.57
CA LYS A 277 -11.09 -19.47 4.79
C LYS A 277 -12.24 -18.47 4.92
N TYR A 278 -12.18 -17.65 5.96
CA TYR A 278 -13.22 -16.66 6.26
C TYR A 278 -12.60 -15.28 6.41
N THR A 279 -13.37 -14.23 6.11
CA THR A 279 -12.98 -12.84 6.36
C THR A 279 -12.91 -12.60 7.87
N ILE A 280 -11.87 -11.90 8.31
CA ILE A 280 -11.60 -11.67 9.73
C ILE A 280 -12.67 -10.73 10.31
N GLY A 281 -13.23 -11.12 11.46
CA GLY A 281 -14.23 -10.33 12.20
C GLY A 281 -15.62 -10.30 11.58
N SER A 282 -15.80 -10.69 10.31
CA SER A 282 -17.11 -10.71 9.63
C SER A 282 -17.59 -12.11 9.24
N GLY A 283 -16.71 -13.13 9.29
CA GLY A 283 -17.07 -14.53 9.12
C GLY A 283 -17.60 -14.93 7.73
N ILE A 284 -17.30 -14.14 6.69
CA ILE A 284 -17.78 -14.39 5.32
C ILE A 284 -16.85 -15.38 4.63
N LYS A 285 -17.41 -16.48 4.11
CA LYS A 285 -16.63 -17.56 3.47
C LYS A 285 -15.97 -17.06 2.17
N ILE A 286 -14.68 -17.33 2.04
CA ILE A 286 -13.89 -16.97 0.86
C ILE A 286 -13.92 -18.13 -0.15
N ILE A 287 -14.32 -17.83 -1.38
CA ILE A 287 -14.41 -18.76 -2.51
C ILE A 287 -13.60 -18.27 -3.70
N SER A 288 -13.32 -19.16 -4.65
CA SER A 288 -12.64 -18.75 -5.89
C SER A 288 -13.53 -17.85 -6.76
N GLU A 289 -12.90 -17.00 -7.59
CA GLU A 289 -13.64 -16.23 -8.60
C GLU A 289 -14.43 -17.12 -9.56
N LYS A 290 -13.89 -18.31 -9.89
CA LYS A 290 -14.59 -19.30 -10.74
C LYS A 290 -15.88 -19.79 -10.09
N GLU A 291 -15.83 -20.13 -8.80
CA GLU A 291 -16.99 -20.56 -8.04
C GLU A 291 -18.02 -19.42 -7.89
N ALA A 292 -17.56 -18.22 -7.58
CA ALA A 292 -18.42 -17.04 -7.48
C ALA A 292 -19.17 -16.76 -8.78
N ARG A 293 -18.49 -16.82 -9.95
CA ARG A 293 -19.14 -16.67 -11.26
C ARG A 293 -20.13 -17.78 -11.58
N LYS A 294 -19.85 -19.02 -11.17
CA LYS A 294 -20.80 -20.15 -11.34
C LYS A 294 -22.08 -19.93 -10.54
N LYS A 295 -21.98 -19.30 -9.36
CA LYS A 295 -23.14 -18.94 -8.53
C LYS A 295 -23.91 -17.74 -9.07
N ASN A 296 -23.30 -16.95 -9.96
CA ASN A 296 -23.87 -15.86 -10.70
C ASN A 296 -24.65 -14.83 -9.84
N PRO A 297 -23.99 -14.16 -8.86
CA PRO A 297 -24.67 -13.19 -7.99
C PRO A 297 -25.21 -11.99 -8.79
N ASP A 298 -26.29 -11.37 -8.32
CA ASP A 298 -26.83 -10.13 -8.90
C ASP A 298 -25.88 -8.95 -8.70
N TYR A 299 -25.15 -8.95 -7.57
CA TYR A 299 -24.26 -7.87 -7.19
C TYR A 299 -22.91 -8.37 -6.68
N PHE A 300 -21.85 -7.65 -7.08
CA PHE A 300 -20.54 -7.73 -6.43
C PHE A 300 -20.26 -6.47 -5.61
N PHE A 301 -20.11 -6.63 -4.30
CA PHE A 301 -19.71 -5.59 -3.37
C PHE A 301 -18.17 -5.43 -3.39
N VAL A 302 -17.67 -4.36 -3.99
CA VAL A 302 -16.26 -4.18 -4.31
C VAL A 302 -15.48 -3.63 -3.13
N MET A 303 -14.54 -4.42 -2.60
CA MET A 303 -13.68 -4.00 -1.50
C MET A 303 -12.42 -3.25 -1.97
N PRO A 304 -11.63 -3.75 -2.95
CA PRO A 304 -10.44 -3.05 -3.42
C PRO A 304 -10.82 -2.04 -4.52
N TYR A 305 -11.51 -0.96 -4.15
CA TYR A 305 -12.02 0.08 -5.05
C TYR A 305 -10.98 0.64 -6.04
N GLY A 306 -9.71 0.77 -5.64
CA GLY A 306 -8.65 1.30 -6.50
C GLY A 306 -8.44 0.52 -7.82
N PHE A 307 -8.96 -0.71 -7.90
CA PHE A 307 -8.84 -1.58 -9.09
C PHE A 307 -10.14 -1.67 -9.90
N ILE A 308 -11.15 -0.83 -9.62
CA ILE A 308 -12.48 -0.94 -10.26
C ILE A 308 -12.41 -0.92 -11.79
N LYS A 309 -11.53 -0.14 -12.41
CA LYS A 309 -11.36 -0.11 -13.87
C LYS A 309 -10.90 -1.46 -14.44
N GLU A 310 -10.02 -2.17 -13.72
CA GLU A 310 -9.59 -3.52 -14.08
C GLU A 310 -10.75 -4.52 -13.91
N PHE A 311 -11.52 -4.40 -12.84
CA PHE A 311 -12.66 -5.28 -12.56
C PHE A 311 -13.75 -5.16 -13.60
N ILE A 312 -14.11 -3.95 -14.03
CA ILE A 312 -15.06 -3.71 -15.12
C ILE A 312 -14.62 -4.41 -16.42
N LYS A 313 -13.34 -4.33 -16.78
CA LYS A 313 -12.80 -5.02 -17.96
C LYS A 313 -12.89 -6.54 -17.81
N ARG A 314 -12.57 -7.06 -16.63
CA ARG A 314 -12.52 -8.50 -16.34
C ARG A 314 -13.89 -9.14 -16.26
N GLU A 315 -14.87 -8.44 -15.72
CA GLU A 315 -16.24 -8.93 -15.53
C GLU A 315 -17.21 -8.43 -16.61
N LYS A 316 -16.70 -7.99 -17.77
CA LYS A 316 -17.51 -7.44 -18.87
C LYS A 316 -18.68 -8.36 -19.29
N LYS A 317 -18.47 -9.69 -19.29
CA LYS A 317 -19.51 -10.66 -19.67
C LYS A 317 -20.62 -10.71 -18.61
N TRP A 318 -20.28 -10.74 -17.33
CA TRP A 318 -21.23 -10.76 -16.22
C TRP A 318 -22.01 -9.43 -16.13
N LEU A 319 -21.36 -8.27 -16.31
CA LEU A 319 -22.02 -6.96 -16.38
C LEU A 319 -23.03 -6.91 -17.53
N LYS A 320 -22.67 -7.40 -18.73
CA LYS A 320 -23.61 -7.49 -19.87
C LYS A 320 -24.79 -8.43 -19.63
N GLY A 321 -24.64 -9.40 -18.75
CA GLY A 321 -25.68 -10.32 -18.30
C GLY A 321 -26.59 -9.76 -17.20
N GLY A 322 -26.45 -8.46 -16.82
CA GLY A 322 -27.28 -7.80 -15.79
C GLY A 322 -26.66 -7.74 -14.41
N GLY A 323 -25.43 -8.22 -14.24
CA GLY A 323 -24.68 -8.09 -12.98
C GLY A 323 -24.29 -6.63 -12.70
N ASN A 324 -24.12 -6.27 -11.42
CA ASN A 324 -23.85 -4.89 -11.01
C ASN A 324 -22.79 -4.84 -9.91
N PHE A 325 -21.90 -3.85 -9.94
CA PHE A 325 -20.98 -3.58 -8.84
C PHE A 325 -21.59 -2.61 -7.83
N ILE A 326 -21.48 -2.93 -6.54
CA ILE A 326 -21.74 -2.02 -5.43
C ILE A 326 -20.39 -1.43 -5.00
N LEU A 327 -20.26 -0.11 -5.08
CA LEU A 327 -19.09 0.62 -4.56
C LEU A 327 -19.47 1.25 -3.21
N PRO A 328 -18.91 0.78 -2.08
CA PRO A 328 -19.24 1.32 -0.76
C PRO A 328 -18.58 2.67 -0.50
N TYR A 329 -17.49 2.97 -1.20
CA TYR A 329 -16.71 4.21 -1.08
C TYR A 329 -16.02 4.53 -2.42
N PRO A 330 -15.52 5.76 -2.69
CA PRO A 330 -15.59 6.98 -1.86
C PRO A 330 -17.00 7.48 -1.63
N ASN A 331 -17.94 7.18 -2.51
CA ASN A 331 -19.36 7.41 -2.36
C ASN A 331 -20.12 6.13 -2.70
N PHE A 332 -21.16 5.82 -1.95
CA PHE A 332 -22.03 4.69 -2.30
C PHE A 332 -22.58 4.86 -3.70
N LYS A 333 -22.34 3.86 -4.55
CA LYS A 333 -22.77 3.87 -5.96
C LYS A 333 -22.96 2.44 -6.46
N ILE A 334 -23.93 2.25 -7.35
CA ILE A 334 -24.12 1.03 -8.13
C ILE A 334 -23.63 1.33 -9.54
N LEU A 335 -22.84 0.40 -10.11
CA LEU A 335 -22.32 0.47 -11.48
C LEU A 335 -22.78 -0.76 -12.24
N ASN A 336 -23.36 -0.51 -13.40
CA ASN A 336 -23.72 -1.51 -14.41
C ASN A 336 -22.59 -1.66 -15.41
#